data_e5ca9901f193f2a650573ed2f6a061f3
#
_entry.id   e5ca9901f193f2a650573ed2f6a061f3
#
_cell.length_a   1.000
_cell.length_b   1.000
_cell.length_c   1.000
_cell.angle_alpha   90.00
_cell.angle_beta   90.00
_cell.angle_gamma   90.00
#
_symmetry.space_group_name_H-M   'P 1'
#
loop_
_entity.id
_entity.type
_entity.pdbx_description
1 polymer ?
#
loop_
_entity_poly.entity_id
_entity_poly.type
_entity_poly.pdbx_seq_one_letter_code
_entity_poly.pdbx_strand_id
1 'polypeptide(L)'
;MSDKLLDKNKIWQQIDAEKENMLQLWQELVNVDCGSGNKAGVDFIAQKIEAILKILGFTTTQVEFEKAGNTLVGKIGDTSKDFIVLLGHMDTVFKDGTAAERPFKIAGGKTYG
;
A
#
# COMPACT_ATOMS: atom_id res chain seq x y z
N MET A 1 -28.37 -20.69 2.12
CA MET A 1 -27.27 -19.75 1.76
C MET A 1 -26.95 -19.93 0.30
N SER A 2 -27.18 -18.94 -0.51
CA SER A 2 -26.69 -18.99 -1.87
C SER A 2 -25.18 -18.72 -1.84
N ASP A 3 -24.40 -19.73 -2.21
CA ASP A 3 -23.03 -19.52 -2.65
C ASP A 3 -23.08 -18.59 -3.87
N LYS A 4 -23.03 -17.29 -3.62
CA LYS A 4 -22.71 -16.35 -4.69
C LYS A 4 -21.25 -16.63 -5.05
N LEU A 5 -21.06 -17.54 -5.99
CA LEU A 5 -19.79 -17.67 -6.68
C LEU A 5 -19.34 -16.28 -7.10
N LEU A 6 -18.18 -15.86 -6.60
CA LEU A 6 -17.57 -14.62 -7.00
C LEU A 6 -17.46 -14.60 -8.52
N ASP A 7 -18.13 -13.64 -9.16
CA ASP A 7 -18.02 -13.46 -10.61
C ASP A 7 -16.62 -12.90 -10.93
N LYS A 8 -15.73 -13.79 -11.34
CA LYS A 8 -14.34 -13.46 -11.68
C LYS A 8 -14.26 -12.36 -12.73
N ASN A 9 -15.17 -12.33 -13.69
CA ASN A 9 -15.15 -11.32 -14.74
C ASN A 9 -15.43 -9.92 -14.18
N LYS A 10 -16.35 -9.80 -13.23
CA LYS A 10 -16.61 -8.53 -12.53
C LYS A 10 -15.40 -8.06 -11.73
N ILE A 11 -14.69 -8.98 -11.08
CA ILE A 11 -13.46 -8.66 -10.35
C ILE A 11 -12.39 -8.12 -11.30
N TRP A 12 -12.16 -8.80 -12.43
CA TRP A 12 -11.19 -8.34 -13.42
C TRP A 12 -11.56 -7.00 -14.03
N GLN A 13 -12.83 -6.79 -14.35
CA GLN A 13 -13.33 -5.49 -14.84
C GLN A 13 -13.08 -4.37 -13.82
N GLN A 14 -13.31 -4.64 -12.53
CA GLN A 14 -13.05 -3.67 -11.48
C GLN A 14 -11.55 -3.35 -11.35
N ILE A 15 -10.69 -4.34 -11.42
CA ILE A 15 -9.24 -4.16 -11.39
C ILE A 15 -8.79 -3.32 -12.60
N ASP A 16 -9.28 -3.62 -13.78
CA ASP A 16 -8.96 -2.86 -15.00
C ASP A 16 -9.44 -1.40 -14.90
N ALA A 17 -10.61 -1.16 -14.30
CA ALA A 17 -11.14 0.18 -14.09
C ALA A 17 -10.29 1.00 -13.09
N GLU A 18 -9.62 0.35 -12.16
CA GLU A 18 -8.75 1.00 -11.17
C GLU A 18 -7.30 1.19 -11.62
N LYS A 19 -6.94 0.77 -12.82
CA LYS A 19 -5.54 0.76 -13.31
C LYS A 19 -4.86 2.12 -13.16
N GLU A 20 -5.50 3.19 -13.59
CA GLU A 20 -4.93 4.54 -13.53
C GLU A 20 -4.72 4.99 -12.07
N ASN A 21 -5.68 4.72 -11.20
CA ASN A 21 -5.58 5.02 -9.77
C ASN A 21 -4.45 4.22 -9.11
N MET A 22 -4.29 2.95 -9.47
CA MET A 22 -3.20 2.12 -8.97
C MET A 22 -1.84 2.64 -9.43
N LEU A 23 -1.68 3.03 -10.68
CA LEU A 23 -0.43 3.60 -11.21
C LEU A 23 -0.09 4.92 -10.54
N GLN A 24 -1.09 5.79 -10.32
CA GLN A 24 -0.90 7.06 -9.62
C GLN A 24 -0.45 6.84 -8.18
N LEU A 25 -1.10 5.96 -7.44
CA LEU A 25 -0.71 5.63 -6.07
C LEU A 25 0.70 5.03 -6.04
N TRP A 26 1.00 4.13 -6.95
CA TRP A 26 2.34 3.52 -7.05
C TRP A 26 3.42 4.57 -7.29
N GLN A 27 3.17 5.52 -8.20
CA GLN A 27 4.07 6.64 -8.44
C GLN A 27 4.28 7.48 -7.16
N GLU A 28 3.22 7.80 -6.45
CA GLU A 28 3.30 8.57 -5.21
C GLU A 28 4.14 7.87 -4.14
N LEU A 29 3.99 6.54 -4.01
CA LEU A 29 4.74 5.76 -3.03
C LEU A 29 6.21 5.58 -3.43
N VAL A 30 6.49 5.28 -4.69
CA VAL A 30 7.87 5.08 -5.20
C VAL A 30 8.70 6.35 -5.11
N ASN A 31 8.09 7.52 -5.27
CA ASN A 31 8.79 8.81 -5.23
C ASN A 31 9.11 9.31 -3.80
N VAL A 32 8.86 8.51 -2.79
CA VAL A 32 9.17 8.81 -1.39
C VAL A 32 10.40 8.01 -0.94
N ASP A 33 11.41 8.69 -0.41
CA ASP A 33 12.50 8.01 0.30
C ASP A 33 11.97 7.40 1.59
N CYS A 34 11.98 6.09 1.68
CA CYS A 34 11.49 5.33 2.84
C CYS A 34 12.38 4.13 3.17
N GLY A 35 13.68 4.33 3.14
CA GLY A 35 14.63 3.33 3.60
C GLY A 35 14.37 2.92 5.05
N SER A 36 14.78 1.71 5.44
CA SER A 36 14.48 1.15 6.78
C SER A 36 14.94 2.06 7.93
N GLY A 37 16.00 2.84 7.74
CA GLY A 37 16.48 3.84 8.73
C GLY A 37 15.79 5.20 8.67
N ASN A 38 14.93 5.44 7.68
CA ASN A 38 14.21 6.70 7.51
C ASN A 38 12.80 6.59 8.10
N LYS A 39 12.70 6.75 9.42
CA LYS A 39 11.41 6.68 10.12
C LYS A 39 10.37 7.64 9.54
N ALA A 40 10.75 8.89 9.29
CA ALA A 40 9.82 9.90 8.78
C ALA A 40 9.25 9.51 7.40
N GLY A 41 10.06 8.95 6.51
CA GLY A 41 9.61 8.47 5.20
C GLY A 41 8.66 7.27 5.31
N VAL A 42 9.00 6.29 6.13
CA VAL A 42 8.14 5.11 6.37
C VAL A 42 6.82 5.52 7.01
N ASP A 43 6.84 6.39 8.01
CA ASP A 43 5.62 6.89 8.66
C ASP A 43 4.74 7.70 7.70
N PHE A 44 5.34 8.44 6.78
CA PHE A 44 4.60 9.15 5.73
C PHE A 44 3.85 8.17 4.81
N ILE A 45 4.51 7.08 4.40
CA ILE A 45 3.89 6.01 3.62
C ILE A 45 2.75 5.36 4.42
N ALA A 46 2.98 5.08 5.70
CA ALA A 46 1.95 4.52 6.58
C ALA A 46 0.70 5.41 6.65
N GLN A 47 0.88 6.72 6.79
CA GLN A 47 -0.23 7.68 6.81
C GLN A 47 -1.02 7.69 5.49
N LYS A 48 -0.34 7.64 4.34
CA LYS A 48 -0.99 7.56 3.04
C LYS A 48 -1.84 6.30 2.89
N ILE A 49 -1.27 5.15 3.23
CA ILE A 49 -1.97 3.86 3.17
C ILE A 49 -3.13 3.83 4.16
N GLU A 50 -2.92 4.32 5.39
CA GLU A 50 -3.95 4.39 6.42
C GLU A 50 -5.17 5.19 5.96
N ALA A 51 -4.95 6.35 5.33
CA ALA A 51 -6.03 7.17 4.80
C ALA A 51 -6.89 6.41 3.77
N ILE A 52 -6.25 5.64 2.89
CA ILE A 52 -6.93 4.81 1.90
C ILE A 52 -7.72 3.69 2.59
N LEU A 53 -7.11 3.01 3.55
CA LEU A 53 -7.77 1.92 4.29
C LEU A 53 -9.02 2.43 5.03
N LYS A 54 -8.95 3.61 5.64
CA LYS A 54 -10.11 4.24 6.31
C LYS A 54 -11.24 4.54 5.34
N ILE A 55 -10.94 5.07 4.16
CA ILE A 55 -11.94 5.29 3.09
C ILE A 55 -12.61 3.98 2.68
N LEU A 56 -11.84 2.89 2.64
CA LEU A 56 -12.36 1.56 2.30
C LEU A 56 -13.11 0.87 3.45
N GLY A 57 -13.22 1.50 4.61
CA GLY A 57 -13.97 1.00 5.76
C GLY A 57 -13.17 0.16 6.75
N PHE A 58 -11.85 0.16 6.64
CA PHE A 58 -10.98 -0.51 7.62
C PHE A 58 -10.91 0.27 8.94
N THR A 59 -10.84 -0.45 10.03
CA THR A 59 -10.36 0.07 11.33
C THR A 59 -8.87 -0.07 11.37
N THR A 60 -8.15 1.01 11.62
CA THR A 60 -6.69 1.04 11.57
C THR A 60 -6.06 1.30 12.92
N THR A 61 -4.86 0.77 13.11
CA THR A 61 -4.01 1.01 14.27
C THR A 61 -2.57 1.14 13.80
N GLN A 62 -1.82 2.08 14.35
CA GLN A 62 -0.38 2.14 14.18
C GLN A 62 0.33 1.71 15.45
N VAL A 63 1.32 0.83 15.31
CA VAL A 63 2.25 0.48 16.39
C VAL A 63 3.48 1.33 16.21
N GLU A 64 3.75 2.17 17.21
CA GLU A 64 4.85 3.13 17.15
C GLU A 64 6.16 2.53 17.64
N PHE A 65 7.25 2.90 16.99
CA PHE A 65 8.62 2.59 17.38
C PHE A 65 9.43 3.87 17.45
N GLU A 66 10.40 3.91 18.34
CA GLU A 66 11.21 5.11 18.54
C GLU A 66 12.12 5.43 17.35
N LYS A 67 12.76 4.41 16.80
CA LYS A 67 13.80 4.55 15.75
C LYS A 67 13.37 4.03 14.38
N ALA A 68 12.48 3.08 14.35
CA ALA A 68 11.96 2.49 13.11
C ALA A 68 10.62 3.12 12.73
N GLY A 69 10.23 2.99 11.47
CA GLY A 69 8.91 3.35 11.01
C GLY A 69 7.81 2.53 11.71
N ASN A 70 6.63 3.13 11.85
CA ASN A 70 5.50 2.50 12.50
C ASN A 70 4.99 1.28 11.71
N THR A 71 4.43 0.31 12.41
CA THR A 71 3.65 -0.76 11.77
C THR A 71 2.20 -0.33 11.65
N LEU A 72 1.64 -0.45 10.47
CA LEU A 72 0.23 -0.18 10.20
C LEU A 72 -0.56 -1.49 10.17
N VAL A 73 -1.64 -1.56 10.92
CA VAL A 73 -2.57 -2.69 10.95
C VAL A 73 -3.96 -2.19 10.54
N GLY A 74 -4.56 -2.82 9.54
CA GLY A 74 -5.94 -2.57 9.14
C GLY A 74 -6.77 -3.83 9.27
N LYS A 75 -8.01 -3.70 9.76
CA LYS A 75 -8.97 -4.79 9.90
C LYS A 75 -10.30 -4.38 9.30
N ILE A 76 -10.93 -5.30 8.57
CA ILE A 76 -12.27 -5.12 8.02
C ILE A 76 -13.07 -6.41 8.20
N GLY A 77 -14.38 -6.28 8.41
CA GLY A 77 -15.27 -7.41 8.64
C GLY A 77 -15.16 -7.99 10.06
N ASP A 78 -15.65 -9.20 10.22
CA ASP A 78 -15.66 -9.91 11.50
C ASP A 78 -14.38 -10.73 11.68
N THR A 79 -13.38 -10.14 12.33
CA THR A 79 -12.09 -10.79 12.59
C THR A 79 -12.10 -11.77 13.77
N SER A 80 -13.25 -11.99 14.41
CA SER A 80 -13.44 -13.05 15.42
C SER A 80 -13.62 -14.44 14.79
N LYS A 81 -13.88 -14.47 13.50
CA LYS A 81 -14.00 -15.70 12.68
C LYS A 81 -12.72 -15.91 11.87
N ASP A 82 -12.72 -16.94 11.05
CA ASP A 82 -11.62 -17.17 10.11
C ASP A 82 -11.41 -15.95 9.23
N PHE A 83 -10.18 -15.53 9.10
CA PHE A 83 -9.81 -14.35 8.34
C PHE A 83 -8.53 -14.57 7.52
N ILE A 84 -8.35 -13.75 6.52
CA ILE A 84 -7.14 -13.75 5.67
C ILE A 84 -6.24 -12.61 6.14
N VAL A 85 -4.95 -12.89 6.27
CA VAL A 85 -3.91 -11.88 6.55
C VAL A 85 -3.17 -11.56 5.26
N LEU A 86 -3.14 -10.28 4.90
CA LEU A 86 -2.26 -9.75 3.87
C LEU A 86 -1.06 -9.09 4.57
N LEU A 87 0.13 -9.57 4.29
CA LEU A 87 1.36 -9.07 4.90
C LEU A 87 2.25 -8.43 3.85
N GLY A 88 2.69 -7.22 4.10
CA GLY A 88 3.61 -6.49 3.24
C GLY A 88 4.52 -5.59 4.07
N HIS A 89 5.41 -4.85 3.41
CA HIS A 89 6.27 -3.88 4.07
C HIS A 89 6.30 -2.56 3.32
N MET A 90 6.55 -1.48 4.05
CA MET A 90 6.55 -0.12 3.53
C MET A 90 7.95 0.44 3.33
N ASP A 91 8.94 -0.10 4.05
CA ASP A 91 10.31 0.33 3.93
C ASP A 91 11.02 -0.26 2.71
N THR A 92 12.08 0.40 2.30
CA THR A 92 12.96 -0.05 1.22
C THR A 92 14.39 -0.22 1.73
N VAL A 93 15.26 -0.77 0.89
CA VAL A 93 16.70 -0.94 1.19
C VAL A 93 17.55 0.24 0.67
N PHE A 94 16.92 1.24 0.07
CA PHE A 94 17.62 2.34 -0.57
C PHE A 94 17.91 3.48 0.41
N LYS A 95 19.02 4.16 0.21
CA LYS A 95 19.40 5.35 0.96
C LYS A 95 18.56 6.58 0.53
N ASP A 96 18.51 7.59 1.38
CA ASP A 96 17.87 8.85 1.06
C ASP A 96 18.50 9.50 -0.18
N GLY A 97 17.67 10.11 -1.02
CA GLY A 97 18.06 10.69 -2.30
C GLY A 97 17.83 9.74 -3.49
N THR A 98 17.67 8.44 -3.27
CA THR A 98 17.48 7.46 -4.35
C THR A 98 16.20 7.71 -5.14
N ALA A 99 15.11 8.10 -4.49
CA ALA A 99 13.85 8.40 -5.17
C ALA A 99 14.01 9.58 -6.16
N ALA A 100 14.81 10.58 -5.83
CA ALA A 100 15.12 11.69 -6.73
C ALA A 100 16.02 11.28 -7.89
N GLU A 101 16.96 10.36 -7.66
CA GLU A 101 17.86 9.83 -8.70
C GLU A 101 17.14 8.90 -9.68
N ARG A 102 16.17 8.13 -9.17
CA ARG A 102 15.40 7.14 -9.93
C ARG A 102 13.90 7.32 -9.69
N PRO A 103 13.30 8.44 -10.14
CA PRO A 103 11.88 8.67 -9.95
C PRO A 103 11.04 7.66 -10.73
N PHE A 104 9.81 7.47 -10.29
CA PHE A 104 8.86 6.63 -11.01
C PHE A 104 8.71 7.07 -12.45
N LYS A 105 8.80 6.10 -13.36
CA LYS A 105 8.77 6.33 -14.80
C LYS A 105 8.07 5.18 -15.49
N ILE A 106 7.26 5.50 -16.49
CA ILE A 106 6.67 4.53 -17.40
C ILE A 106 7.30 4.73 -18.78
N ALA A 107 7.88 3.68 -19.32
CA ALA A 107 8.48 3.70 -20.66
C ALA A 107 8.39 2.30 -21.33
N GLY A 108 7.94 2.26 -22.58
CA GLY A 108 7.84 1.01 -23.35
C GLY A 108 6.96 -0.06 -22.67
N GLY A 109 5.87 0.34 -22.01
CA GLY A 109 4.98 -0.57 -21.30
C GLY A 109 5.53 -1.13 -19.99
N LYS A 110 6.64 -0.58 -19.48
CA LYS A 110 7.28 -0.98 -18.22
C LYS A 110 7.32 0.20 -17.24
N THR A 111 7.31 -0.12 -15.97
CA THR A 111 7.50 0.84 -14.88
C THR A 111 8.90 0.71 -14.31
N TYR A 112 9.49 1.83 -13.93
CA TYR A 112 10.81 1.95 -13.32
C TYR A 112 10.72 2.88 -12.10
N GLY A 113 11.58 2.64 -11.09
CA GLY A 113 11.67 3.44 -9.88
C GLY A 113 12.64 2.85 -8.87
#